data_4c1735c33109cd49a4535490c0f86366
#
_entry.id   4c1735c33109cd49a4535490c0f86366
#
_cell.length_a   1.000
_cell.length_b   1.000
_cell.length_c   1.000
_cell.angle_alpha   90.00
_cell.angle_beta   90.00
_cell.angle_gamma   90.00
#
_symmetry.space_group_name_H-M   'P 1'
#
loop_
_entity.id
_entity.type
_entity.pdbx_description
1 polymer ?
#
loop_
_entity_poly.entity_id
_entity_poly.type
_entity_poly.pdbx_seq_one_letter_code
_entity_poly.pdbx_strand_id
1 'polypeptide(L)' 'MNDKWEIYKDGEEHWRWRRTAPNGNIVGASSQGYSNKADCEGNARRNGWKG' A
#
# COMPACT_ATOMS: atom_id res chain seq x y z
N MET A 1 -3.00 -8.93 16.32
CA MET A 1 -2.61 -9.41 14.98
C MET A 1 -2.43 -8.23 14.05
N ASN A 2 -1.52 -8.37 13.08
CA ASN A 2 -1.14 -7.26 12.22
C ASN A 2 -1.81 -7.38 10.86
N ASP A 3 -2.17 -6.23 10.31
CA ASP A 3 -2.67 -6.17 8.94
C ASP A 3 -1.53 -6.52 7.97
N LYS A 4 -1.91 -7.09 6.84
CA LYS A 4 -0.95 -7.40 5.80
C LYS A 4 -0.83 -6.20 4.87
N TRP A 5 0.40 -5.77 4.61
CA TRP A 5 0.67 -4.65 3.72
C TRP A 5 1.30 -5.16 2.44
N GLU A 6 0.86 -4.62 1.31
CA GLU A 6 1.42 -4.98 0.01
C GLU A 6 1.76 -3.71 -0.74
N ILE A 7 2.99 -3.66 -1.25
CA ILE A 7 3.44 -2.60 -2.15
C ILE A 7 3.59 -3.28 -3.51
N TYR A 8 2.87 -2.81 -4.49
CA TYR A 8 2.84 -3.48 -5.79
C TYR A 8 2.77 -2.46 -6.93
N LYS A 9 3.08 -2.93 -8.13
CA LYS A 9 2.99 -2.12 -9.35
C LYS A 9 1.76 -2.59 -10.11
N ASP A 10 0.89 -1.65 -10.46
CA ASP A 10 -0.35 -2.00 -11.17
C ASP A 10 -0.12 -2.13 -12.68
N GLY A 11 -1.20 -2.41 -13.40
CA GLY A 11 -1.14 -2.62 -14.84
C GLY A 11 -0.77 -1.38 -15.63
N GLU A 12 -0.84 -0.19 -15.03
CA GLU A 12 -0.44 1.07 -15.67
C GLU A 12 0.95 1.51 -15.24
N GLU A 13 1.69 0.60 -14.59
CA GLU A 13 3.05 0.84 -14.12
C GLU A 13 3.14 1.91 -13.05
N HIS A 14 2.10 2.04 -12.24
CA HIS A 14 2.13 2.91 -11.07
C HIS A 14 2.26 2.09 -9.81
N TRP A 15 3.01 2.60 -8.84
CA TRP A 15 3.17 1.94 -7.55
C TRP A 15 1.98 2.24 -6.66
N ARG A 16 1.45 1.19 -6.02
CA ARG A 16 0.30 1.31 -5.12
C ARG A 16 0.55 0.46 -3.89
N TRP A 17 -0.17 0.76 -2.81
CA TRP A 17 -0.10 -0.05 -1.61
C TRP A 17 -1.52 -0.44 -1.19
N ARG A 18 -1.58 -1.56 -0.48
CA ARG A 18 -2.85 -2.10 0.00
C ARG A 18 -2.63 -2.69 1.38
N ARG A 19 -3.57 -2.44 2.29
CA ARG A 19 -3.56 -3.01 3.62
C ARG A 19 -4.76 -3.91 3.77
N THR A 20 -4.53 -5.16 4.18
CA THR A 20 -5.57 -6.18 4.34
C THR A 20 -5.61 -6.60 5.79
N ALA A 21 -6.82 -6.60 6.38
CA ALA A 21 -7.00 -7.06 7.74
C ALA A 21 -6.86 -8.58 7.82
N PRO A 22 -6.62 -9.14 9.02
CA PRO A 22 -6.47 -10.58 9.17
C PRO A 22 -7.67 -11.40 8.69
N ASN A 23 -8.86 -10.79 8.67
CA ASN A 23 -10.07 -11.48 8.20
C ASN A 23 -10.20 -11.46 6.66
N GLY A 24 -9.22 -10.89 5.95
CA GLY A 24 -9.22 -10.86 4.50
C GLY A 24 -9.84 -9.61 3.88
N ASN A 25 -10.36 -8.70 4.68
CA ASN A 25 -10.97 -7.48 4.15
C ASN A 25 -9.90 -6.41 3.91
N ILE A 26 -10.01 -5.71 2.78
CA ILE A 26 -9.14 -4.59 2.49
C ILE A 26 -9.61 -3.40 3.33
N VAL A 27 -8.73 -2.91 4.20
CA VAL A 27 -9.07 -1.82 5.12
C VAL A 27 -8.32 -0.53 4.81
N GLY A 28 -7.46 -0.53 3.79
CA GLY A 28 -6.78 0.67 3.36
C GLY A 28 -6.06 0.42 2.06
N ALA A 29 -5.94 1.46 1.24
CA ALA A 29 -5.24 1.38 -0.04
C ALA A 29 -4.87 2.78 -0.47
N SER A 30 -3.84 2.88 -1.36
CA SER A 30 -3.49 4.18 -1.92
C SER A 30 -4.60 4.64 -2.83
N SER A 31 -4.96 5.92 -2.74
CA SER A 31 -6.00 6.49 -3.58
C SER A 31 -5.48 6.82 -4.97
N GLN A 32 -4.17 6.86 -5.15
CA GLN A 32 -3.56 7.18 -6.43
C GLN A 32 -2.33 6.32 -6.66
N GLY A 33 -1.89 6.25 -7.90
CA GLY A 33 -0.66 5.57 -8.25
C GLY A 33 0.53 6.52 -8.15
N TYR A 34 1.68 5.99 -7.81
CA TYR A 34 2.93 6.76 -7.71
C TYR A 34 3.91 6.29 -8.77
N SER A 35 4.60 7.23 -9.40
CA SER A 35 5.62 6.91 -10.39
C SER A 35 6.83 6.26 -9.75
N ASN A 36 7.14 6.62 -8.50
CA ASN A 36 8.30 6.10 -7.79
C ASN A 36 7.87 5.23 -6.62
N LYS A 37 8.55 4.11 -6.46
CA LYS A 37 8.28 3.21 -5.34
C LYS A 37 8.50 3.91 -4.01
N ALA A 38 9.55 4.73 -3.93
CA ALA A 38 9.86 5.44 -2.69
C ALA A 38 8.72 6.36 -2.25
N ASP A 39 8.07 7.02 -3.19
CA ASP A 39 6.93 7.90 -2.89
C ASP A 39 5.75 7.09 -2.37
N CYS A 40 5.50 5.94 -2.98
CA CYS A 40 4.45 5.04 -2.55
C CYS A 40 4.71 4.55 -1.13
N GLU A 41 5.95 4.13 -0.86
CA GLU A 41 6.33 3.67 0.46
C GLU A 41 6.22 4.76 1.51
N GLY A 42 6.59 5.99 1.14
CA GLY A 42 6.44 7.13 2.04
C GLY A 42 5.00 7.38 2.44
N ASN A 43 4.09 7.28 1.46
CA ASN A 43 2.66 7.42 1.75
C ASN A 43 2.16 6.28 2.62
N ALA A 44 2.58 5.05 2.34
CA ALA A 44 2.19 3.90 3.15
C ALA A 44 2.63 4.07 4.60
N ARG A 45 3.86 4.57 4.81
CA ARG A 45 4.38 4.79 6.16
C ARG A 45 3.57 5.82 6.93
N ARG A 46 3.09 6.85 6.25
CA ARG A 46 2.21 7.85 6.87
C ARG A 46 0.89 7.22 7.32
N ASN A 47 0.52 6.11 6.71
CA ASN A 47 -0.72 5.41 7.03
C ASN A 47 -0.51 4.24 7.99
N GLY A 48 0.72 4.06 8.49
CA GLY A 48 1.01 3.07 9.50
C GLY A 48 1.90 1.91 9.09
N TRP A 49 2.36 1.88 7.83
CA TRP A 49 3.26 0.83 7.37
C TRP A 49 4.64 1.02 7.98
N LYS A 50 5.20 -0.06 8.48
CA LYS A 50 6.49 0.00 9.16
C LYS A 50 7.66 -0.49 8.33
N GLY A 51 7.40 -0.71 7.08
CA GLY A 51 8.42 -1.09 6.14
C GLY A 51 8.80 -2.48 6.14
#